data_76806060c67537875230c452f454fe46
#
_entry.id   76806060c67537875230c452f454fe46
#
_cell.length_a   1.000
_cell.length_b   1.000
_cell.length_c   1.000
_cell.angle_alpha   90.00
_cell.angle_beta   90.00
_cell.angle_gamma   90.00
#
_symmetry.space_group_name_H-M   'P 1'
#
loop_
_entity.id
_entity.type
_entity.pdbx_description
1 polymer ?
#
loop_
_entity_poly.entity_id
_entity_poly.type
_entity_poly.pdbx_seq_one_letter_code
_entity_poly.pdbx_strand_id
1 'polypeptide(L)'
;DVLLRKSLDDSSAALREFAQEYHLEDYAEVKAICYIAGAYLMHTYVAEWGLPNLSQVIYDRSPTQERAPRAVMDRFPMVGVLALGPVLRDLSNVDWPEPPAAHVLRGLMVENRATSIMRILESEARAMGPLEYNWQKIDPLAADAFHLPLDHDMMYIRWDILGEPCLHFFEHGAFPADLPRERLNDNPFDKSLPIPEVVR
;
A
#
# COMPACT_ATOMS: atom_id res chain seq x y z
N ASP A 1 0.83 -15.21 4.12
CA ASP A 1 -0.62 -15.27 4.44
C ASP A 1 -0.99 -14.55 5.72
N VAL A 2 -0.47 -13.32 5.86
CA VAL A 2 -0.56 -12.57 7.12
C VAL A 2 -1.96 -11.97 7.35
N LEU A 3 -2.74 -11.72 6.28
CA LEU A 3 -3.95 -10.88 6.38
C LEU A 3 -5.27 -11.63 6.55
N LEU A 4 -5.42 -12.86 6.10
CA LEU A 4 -6.69 -13.54 6.18
C LEU A 4 -6.87 -14.25 7.52
N ARG A 5 -7.83 -13.80 8.33
CA ARG A 5 -8.29 -14.34 9.62
C ARG A 5 -7.46 -13.98 10.88
N LYS A 6 -6.49 -13.06 10.77
CA LYS A 6 -5.72 -12.57 11.92
C LYS A 6 -6.13 -11.14 12.28
N SER A 7 -5.84 -10.72 13.50
CA SER A 7 -5.93 -9.33 13.92
C SER A 7 -4.71 -8.53 13.44
N LEU A 8 -4.74 -7.21 13.58
CA LEU A 8 -3.54 -6.39 13.36
C LEU A 8 -2.42 -6.75 14.34
N ASP A 9 -2.75 -7.04 15.59
CA ASP A 9 -1.77 -7.44 16.62
C ASP A 9 -1.07 -8.76 16.25
N ASP A 10 -1.86 -9.78 15.81
CA ASP A 10 -1.27 -11.05 15.32
C ASP A 10 -0.35 -10.83 14.12
N SER A 11 -0.71 -9.89 13.26
CA SER A 11 0.08 -9.56 12.05
C SER A 11 1.35 -8.81 12.42
N SER A 12 1.30 -7.89 13.38
CA SER A 12 2.47 -7.19 13.92
C SER A 12 3.41 -8.15 14.63
N ALA A 13 2.88 -9.10 15.43
CA ALA A 13 3.68 -10.14 16.06
C ALA A 13 4.38 -11.03 15.03
N ALA A 14 3.69 -11.44 13.97
CA ALA A 14 4.28 -12.23 12.90
C ALA A 14 5.39 -11.47 12.12
N LEU A 15 5.24 -10.16 11.91
CA LEU A 15 6.30 -9.34 11.33
C LEU A 15 7.52 -9.26 12.24
N ARG A 16 7.31 -9.15 13.56
CA ARG A 16 8.40 -9.17 14.54
C ARG A 16 9.13 -10.51 14.55
N GLU A 17 8.40 -11.62 14.58
CA GLU A 17 9.00 -12.96 14.49
C GLU A 17 9.83 -13.11 13.21
N PHE A 18 9.30 -12.67 12.07
CA PHE A 18 10.04 -12.66 10.80
C PHE A 18 11.32 -11.81 10.90
N ALA A 19 11.24 -10.60 11.43
CA ALA A 19 12.41 -9.73 11.56
C ALA A 19 13.50 -10.35 12.45
N GLN A 20 13.10 -11.04 13.53
CA GLN A 20 14.02 -11.74 14.43
C GLN A 20 14.60 -13.02 13.78
N GLU A 21 13.77 -13.81 13.11
CA GLU A 21 14.21 -15.05 12.42
C GLU A 21 15.26 -14.75 11.36
N TYR A 22 15.08 -13.66 10.59
CA TYR A 22 15.99 -13.26 9.53
C TYR A 22 17.05 -12.25 9.97
N HIS A 23 17.12 -11.91 11.27
CA HIS A 23 18.11 -11.00 11.83
C HIS A 23 18.22 -9.68 11.04
N LEU A 24 17.08 -9.02 10.79
CA LEU A 24 17.05 -7.82 9.94
C LEU A 24 17.97 -6.70 10.45
N GLU A 25 18.21 -6.63 11.76
CA GLU A 25 19.12 -5.67 12.40
C GLU A 25 20.60 -5.88 12.02
N ASP A 26 20.99 -7.09 11.60
CA ASP A 26 22.38 -7.44 11.28
C ASP A 26 22.77 -7.06 9.85
N TYR A 27 21.80 -6.70 9.00
CA TYR A 27 22.07 -6.23 7.65
C TYR A 27 22.58 -4.80 7.67
N ALA A 28 23.50 -4.47 6.73
CA ALA A 28 24.00 -3.10 6.57
C ALA A 28 22.88 -2.12 6.17
N GLU A 29 21.89 -2.59 5.43
CA GLU A 29 20.78 -1.81 4.92
C GLU A 29 19.55 -2.71 4.73
N VAL A 30 18.37 -2.18 5.07
CA VAL A 30 17.07 -2.78 4.80
C VAL A 30 16.26 -1.86 3.92
N LYS A 31 15.66 -2.41 2.86
CA LYS A 31 14.73 -1.73 1.96
C LYS A 31 13.41 -2.51 1.93
N ALA A 32 12.30 -1.82 1.86
CA ALA A 32 10.98 -2.46 1.93
C ALA A 32 10.04 -1.97 0.84
N ILE A 33 9.16 -2.87 0.39
CA ILE A 33 7.97 -2.53 -0.40
C ILE A 33 6.77 -2.88 0.46
N CYS A 34 5.92 -1.91 0.71
CA CYS A 34 4.79 -2.03 1.60
C CYS A 34 3.48 -1.81 0.83
N TYR A 35 2.69 -2.87 0.70
CA TYR A 35 1.34 -2.76 0.19
C TYR A 35 0.40 -2.30 1.31
N ILE A 36 -0.47 -1.38 1.07
CA ILE A 36 -1.45 -0.72 1.96
C ILE A 36 -1.37 -1.13 3.45
N ALA A 37 -1.94 -2.27 3.83
CA ALA A 37 -1.89 -2.77 5.21
C ALA A 37 -0.45 -3.08 5.68
N GLY A 38 0.46 -3.42 4.77
CA GLY A 38 1.88 -3.61 5.05
C GLY A 38 2.56 -2.31 5.48
N ALA A 39 2.10 -1.16 5.01
CA ALA A 39 2.58 0.14 5.50
C ALA A 39 2.23 0.34 6.97
N TYR A 40 0.99 0.03 7.37
CA TYR A 40 0.59 0.07 8.78
C TYR A 40 1.49 -0.81 9.65
N LEU A 41 1.70 -2.08 9.24
CA LEU A 41 2.53 -3.02 10.00
C LEU A 41 4.00 -2.55 10.08
N MET A 42 4.55 -2.01 9.00
CA MET A 42 5.92 -1.48 8.99
C MET A 42 6.05 -0.27 9.92
N HIS A 43 5.09 0.66 9.88
CA HIS A 43 5.11 1.83 10.76
C HIS A 43 4.99 1.43 12.23
N THR A 44 4.08 0.50 12.56
CA THR A 44 3.94 -0.06 13.91
C THR A 44 5.23 -0.73 14.36
N TYR A 45 5.82 -1.57 13.50
CA TYR A 45 7.08 -2.24 13.80
C TYR A 45 8.21 -1.25 14.12
N VAL A 46 8.39 -0.25 13.25
CA VAL A 46 9.44 0.76 13.44
C VAL A 46 9.20 1.62 14.69
N ALA A 47 7.93 1.95 14.98
CA ALA A 47 7.57 2.73 16.16
C ALA A 47 7.80 1.97 17.47
N GLU A 48 7.51 0.67 17.50
CA GLU A 48 7.59 -0.14 18.72
C GLU A 48 8.99 -0.73 18.98
N TRP A 49 9.67 -1.17 17.93
CA TRP A 49 10.94 -1.92 18.08
C TRP A 49 12.13 -1.24 17.41
N GLY A 50 11.88 -0.30 16.53
CA GLY A 50 12.92 0.34 15.72
C GLY A 50 13.41 -0.56 14.58
N LEU A 51 13.97 0.05 13.56
CA LEU A 51 14.73 -0.59 12.49
C LEU A 51 15.73 0.45 11.96
N PRO A 52 16.85 0.67 12.67
CA PRO A 52 17.74 1.81 12.40
C PRO A 52 18.43 1.75 11.03
N ASN A 53 18.54 0.56 10.44
CA ASN A 53 19.10 0.31 9.13
C ASN A 53 18.04 0.30 8.00
N LEU A 54 16.77 0.62 8.29
CA LEU A 54 15.77 0.87 7.26
C LEU A 54 16.11 2.17 6.55
N SER A 55 16.49 2.10 5.29
CA SER A 55 16.94 3.25 4.51
C SER A 55 15.91 3.73 3.50
N GLN A 56 15.15 2.80 2.91
CA GLN A 56 14.20 3.11 1.83
C GLN A 56 12.92 2.30 1.97
N VAL A 57 11.79 2.94 1.68
CA VAL A 57 10.48 2.27 1.62
C VAL A 57 9.71 2.72 0.38
N ILE A 58 9.18 1.78 -0.37
CA ILE A 58 8.20 2.06 -1.43
C ILE A 58 6.82 1.68 -0.92
N TYR A 59 5.89 2.62 -0.92
CA TYR A 59 4.50 2.41 -0.54
C TYR A 59 3.61 2.24 -1.76
N ASP A 60 2.85 1.15 -1.78
CA ASP A 60 1.68 1.04 -2.62
C ASP A 60 0.54 1.84 -1.99
N ARG A 61 0.02 2.82 -2.71
CA ARG A 61 -1.05 3.71 -2.30
C ARG A 61 -2.21 3.59 -3.28
N SER A 62 -3.37 3.28 -2.75
CA SER A 62 -4.59 3.17 -3.54
C SER A 62 -5.69 4.04 -2.94
N PRO A 63 -5.99 5.21 -3.52
CA PRO A 63 -7.05 6.08 -3.02
C PRO A 63 -8.42 5.41 -2.94
N THR A 64 -8.63 4.33 -3.71
CA THR A 64 -9.86 3.52 -3.64
C THR A 64 -9.76 2.40 -2.62
N GLN A 65 -8.69 1.59 -2.67
CA GLN A 65 -8.57 0.37 -1.87
C GLN A 65 -8.32 0.66 -0.38
N GLU A 66 -7.66 1.77 -0.05
CA GLU A 66 -7.49 2.23 1.34
C GLU A 66 -8.83 2.49 2.05
N ARG A 67 -9.89 2.72 1.28
CA ARG A 67 -11.26 2.87 1.80
C ARG A 67 -12.00 1.55 1.96
N ALA A 68 -11.47 0.44 1.44
CA ALA A 68 -12.14 -0.86 1.45
C ALA A 68 -12.54 -1.32 2.85
N PRO A 69 -11.69 -1.24 3.88
CA PRO A 69 -12.09 -1.69 5.22
C PRO A 69 -13.36 -0.97 5.70
N ARG A 70 -13.41 0.33 5.58
CA ARG A 70 -14.57 1.12 6.01
C ARG A 70 -15.78 0.89 5.11
N ALA A 71 -15.62 0.90 3.79
CA ALA A 71 -16.70 0.68 2.83
C ALA A 71 -17.37 -0.69 3.00
N VAL A 72 -16.57 -1.73 3.23
CA VAL A 72 -17.09 -3.08 3.51
C VAL A 72 -17.83 -3.12 4.83
N MET A 73 -17.29 -2.49 5.87
CA MET A 73 -17.94 -2.45 7.19
C MET A 73 -19.26 -1.65 7.17
N ASP A 74 -19.32 -0.55 6.42
CA ASP A 74 -20.53 0.25 6.27
C ASP A 74 -21.64 -0.51 5.52
N ARG A 75 -21.28 -1.30 4.49
CA ARG A 75 -22.26 -2.04 3.67
C ARG A 75 -22.57 -3.44 4.17
N PHE A 76 -21.56 -4.16 4.66
CA PHE A 76 -21.66 -5.58 5.01
C PHE A 76 -21.00 -5.90 6.37
N PRO A 77 -21.44 -5.27 7.48
CA PRO A 77 -20.71 -5.32 8.75
C PRO A 77 -20.45 -6.73 9.29
N MET A 78 -21.44 -7.63 9.18
CA MET A 78 -21.30 -9.01 9.66
C MET A 78 -20.56 -9.91 8.65
N VAL A 79 -20.89 -9.78 7.36
CA VAL A 79 -20.31 -10.61 6.30
C VAL A 79 -18.85 -10.26 6.06
N GLY A 80 -18.50 -8.97 6.15
CA GLY A 80 -17.13 -8.48 5.99
C GLY A 80 -16.18 -9.13 7.01
N VAL A 81 -16.54 -9.12 8.29
CA VAL A 81 -15.73 -9.74 9.34
C VAL A 81 -15.65 -11.25 9.21
N LEU A 82 -16.76 -11.91 8.83
CA LEU A 82 -16.77 -13.37 8.63
C LEU A 82 -15.91 -13.81 7.45
N ALA A 83 -15.90 -13.04 6.36
CA ALA A 83 -15.16 -13.36 5.15
C ALA A 83 -13.67 -12.98 5.20
N LEU A 84 -13.35 -11.79 5.74
CA LEU A 84 -12.03 -11.19 5.70
C LEU A 84 -11.32 -11.15 7.08
N GLY A 85 -12.04 -11.57 8.14
CA GLY A 85 -11.48 -11.68 9.49
C GLY A 85 -11.47 -10.36 10.27
N PRO A 86 -10.96 -10.42 11.53
CA PRO A 86 -10.92 -9.28 12.44
C PRO A 86 -10.10 -8.10 11.91
N VAL A 87 -9.06 -8.35 11.13
CA VAL A 87 -8.16 -7.33 10.55
C VAL A 87 -8.93 -6.25 9.78
N LEU A 88 -10.02 -6.62 9.10
CA LEU A 88 -10.85 -5.65 8.38
C LEU A 88 -11.47 -4.62 9.32
N ARG A 89 -12.03 -5.09 10.45
CA ARG A 89 -12.59 -4.22 11.48
C ARG A 89 -11.51 -3.35 12.12
N ASP A 90 -10.35 -3.94 12.41
CA ASP A 90 -9.23 -3.23 13.01
C ASP A 90 -8.77 -2.11 12.07
N LEU A 91 -8.50 -2.40 10.79
CA LEU A 91 -8.12 -1.41 9.79
C LEU A 91 -9.18 -0.33 9.52
N SER A 92 -10.48 -0.62 9.76
CA SER A 92 -11.55 0.37 9.60
C SER A 92 -11.61 1.41 10.71
N ASN A 93 -10.98 1.15 11.86
CA ASN A 93 -11.09 1.96 13.08
C ASN A 93 -9.75 2.41 13.66
N VAL A 94 -8.63 1.99 13.06
CA VAL A 94 -7.31 2.31 13.61
C VAL A 94 -6.81 3.66 13.08
N ASP A 95 -6.15 4.40 13.95
CA ASP A 95 -5.32 5.53 13.54
C ASP A 95 -3.99 5.01 13.00
N TRP A 96 -3.59 5.50 11.85
CA TRP A 96 -2.31 5.10 11.26
C TRP A 96 -1.16 5.64 12.10
N PRO A 97 -0.18 4.78 12.45
CA PRO A 97 0.99 5.25 13.20
C PRO A 97 1.83 6.21 12.33
N GLU A 98 2.62 7.02 13.01
CA GLU A 98 3.54 7.94 12.32
C GLU A 98 4.45 7.19 11.34
N PRO A 99 4.68 7.75 10.15
CA PRO A 99 5.61 7.15 9.19
C PRO A 99 7.02 7.04 9.77
N PRO A 100 7.86 6.14 9.24
CA PRO A 100 9.26 6.07 9.63
C PRO A 100 9.96 7.42 9.58
N ALA A 101 11.02 7.55 10.38
CA ALA A 101 11.75 8.81 10.53
C ALA A 101 12.15 9.46 9.20
N ALA A 102 12.33 10.77 9.19
CA ALA A 102 12.58 11.59 7.99
C ALA A 102 13.83 11.18 7.16
N HIS A 103 14.75 10.40 7.74
CA HIS A 103 15.92 9.88 7.01
C HIS A 103 15.59 8.69 6.11
N VAL A 104 14.45 8.02 6.30
CA VAL A 104 14.00 6.94 5.44
C VAL A 104 13.47 7.52 4.14
N LEU A 105 14.13 7.20 3.02
CA LEU A 105 13.70 7.66 1.72
C LEU A 105 12.41 6.94 1.31
N ARG A 106 11.39 7.68 0.88
CA ARG A 106 10.07 7.15 0.59
C ARG A 106 9.69 7.36 -0.87
N GLY A 107 9.25 6.29 -1.53
CA GLY A 107 8.66 6.29 -2.87
C GLY A 107 7.19 5.88 -2.82
N LEU A 108 6.36 6.41 -3.72
CA LEU A 108 4.96 6.03 -3.83
C LEU A 108 4.65 5.42 -5.19
N MET A 109 3.97 4.30 -5.18
CA MET A 109 3.27 3.72 -6.33
C MET A 109 1.78 4.02 -6.17
N VAL A 110 1.18 4.82 -7.07
CA VAL A 110 -0.20 5.27 -6.93
C VAL A 110 -1.10 4.53 -7.92
N GLU A 111 -1.94 3.64 -7.42
CA GLU A 111 -2.90 2.88 -8.22
C GLU A 111 -3.98 3.79 -8.81
N ASN A 112 -4.30 3.60 -10.10
CA ASN A 112 -5.34 4.38 -10.79
C ASN A 112 -6.59 3.56 -11.14
N ARG A 113 -6.68 2.31 -10.68
CA ARG A 113 -7.85 1.44 -10.86
C ARG A 113 -8.42 0.99 -9.52
N ALA A 114 -9.74 0.92 -9.47
CA ALA A 114 -10.43 0.24 -8.38
C ALA A 114 -10.49 -1.27 -8.63
N THR A 115 -10.30 -2.08 -7.59
CA THR A 115 -10.56 -3.52 -7.63
C THR A 115 -12.03 -3.82 -7.92
N SER A 116 -12.35 -5.07 -8.26
CA SER A 116 -13.73 -5.47 -8.50
C SER A 116 -14.63 -5.22 -7.30
N ILE A 117 -14.13 -5.46 -6.09
CA ILE A 117 -14.89 -5.20 -4.86
C ILE A 117 -15.13 -3.70 -4.66
N MET A 118 -14.12 -2.86 -4.92
CA MET A 118 -14.26 -1.42 -4.78
C MET A 118 -15.19 -0.80 -5.82
N ARG A 119 -15.32 -1.38 -6.99
CA ARG A 119 -16.36 -0.98 -7.96
C ARG A 119 -17.77 -1.28 -7.48
N ILE A 120 -17.97 -2.38 -6.74
CA ILE A 120 -19.26 -2.69 -6.10
C ILE A 120 -19.56 -1.71 -4.96
N LEU A 121 -18.52 -1.24 -4.27
CA LEU A 121 -18.57 -0.34 -3.12
C LEU A 121 -18.32 1.14 -3.52
N GLU A 122 -18.48 1.48 -4.79
CA GLU A 122 -18.20 2.86 -5.29
C GLU A 122 -18.98 3.93 -4.52
N SER A 123 -20.26 3.69 -4.22
CA SER A 123 -21.10 4.62 -3.48
C SER A 123 -20.58 4.90 -2.08
N GLU A 124 -20.18 3.85 -1.37
CA GLU A 124 -19.61 3.95 -0.02
C GLU A 124 -18.24 4.64 -0.05
N ALA A 125 -17.41 4.26 -1.01
CA ALA A 125 -16.10 4.89 -1.18
C ALA A 125 -16.21 6.40 -1.49
N ARG A 126 -17.14 6.80 -2.37
CA ARG A 126 -17.39 8.22 -2.70
C ARG A 126 -18.01 9.00 -1.55
N ALA A 127 -18.83 8.37 -0.71
CA ALA A 127 -19.43 9.01 0.47
C ALA A 127 -18.38 9.45 1.51
N MET A 128 -17.19 8.87 1.50
CA MET A 128 -16.04 9.27 2.36
C MET A 128 -15.33 10.54 1.86
N GLY A 129 -15.82 11.18 0.81
CA GLY A 129 -15.23 12.40 0.25
C GLY A 129 -14.39 12.15 -1.02
N PRO A 130 -13.70 13.19 -1.53
CA PRO A 130 -12.91 13.09 -2.74
C PRO A 130 -11.75 12.11 -2.59
N LEU A 131 -11.39 11.44 -3.70
CA LEU A 131 -10.20 10.59 -3.77
C LEU A 131 -8.98 11.47 -4.05
N GLU A 132 -7.95 11.37 -3.21
CA GLU A 132 -6.72 12.13 -3.40
C GLU A 132 -5.72 11.34 -4.26
N TYR A 133 -5.29 11.93 -5.36
CA TYR A 133 -4.29 11.38 -6.28
C TYR A 133 -3.00 12.21 -6.34
N ASN A 134 -3.03 13.41 -5.78
CA ASN A 134 -1.81 14.20 -5.69
C ASN A 134 -0.87 13.56 -4.66
N TRP A 135 0.18 12.92 -5.14
CA TRP A 135 1.11 12.17 -4.29
C TRP A 135 1.80 13.05 -3.22
N GLN A 136 2.05 14.34 -3.51
CA GLN A 136 2.61 15.30 -2.54
C GLN A 136 1.63 15.64 -1.40
N LYS A 137 0.32 15.44 -1.62
CA LYS A 137 -0.68 15.53 -0.55
C LYS A 137 -0.84 14.20 0.18
N ILE A 138 -0.66 13.08 -0.52
CA ILE A 138 -0.70 11.73 0.08
C ILE A 138 0.46 11.56 1.07
N ASP A 139 1.69 11.90 0.66
CA ASP A 139 2.86 11.93 1.52
C ASP A 139 3.77 13.12 1.15
N PRO A 140 3.71 14.23 1.92
CA PRO A 140 4.54 15.41 1.67
C PRO A 140 6.05 15.19 1.81
N LEU A 141 6.46 14.08 2.41
CA LEU A 141 7.87 13.71 2.60
C LEU A 141 8.34 12.60 1.65
N ALA A 142 7.48 12.16 0.72
CA ALA A 142 7.92 11.25 -0.34
C ALA A 142 8.93 11.94 -1.26
N ALA A 143 9.99 11.23 -1.62
CA ALA A 143 11.02 11.73 -2.52
C ALA A 143 10.55 11.74 -3.98
N ASP A 144 9.77 10.73 -4.36
CA ASP A 144 9.22 10.57 -5.71
C ASP A 144 7.99 9.65 -5.70
N ALA A 145 7.22 9.71 -6.79
CA ALA A 145 6.06 8.85 -6.98
C ALA A 145 5.82 8.58 -8.47
N PHE A 146 5.10 7.51 -8.77
CA PHE A 146 4.53 7.33 -10.11
C PHE A 146 3.13 6.72 -10.05
N HIS A 147 2.35 7.01 -11.09
CA HIS A 147 1.00 6.49 -11.27
C HIS A 147 1.01 5.28 -12.20
N LEU A 148 0.18 4.29 -11.88
CA LEU A 148 0.14 3.04 -12.65
C LEU A 148 -1.31 2.59 -12.91
N PRO A 149 -1.55 1.91 -14.07
CA PRO A 149 -2.88 1.49 -14.47
C PRO A 149 -3.28 0.14 -13.86
N LEU A 150 -2.78 -0.17 -12.68
CA LEU A 150 -3.08 -1.40 -11.95
C LEU A 150 -4.09 -1.13 -10.84
N ASP A 151 -4.78 -2.16 -10.43
CA ASP A 151 -5.54 -2.22 -9.18
C ASP A 151 -4.77 -3.04 -8.15
N HIS A 152 -5.23 -3.00 -6.91
CA HIS A 152 -4.54 -3.62 -5.78
C HIS A 152 -4.30 -5.12 -5.96
N ASP A 153 -5.23 -5.85 -6.57
CA ASP A 153 -5.07 -7.29 -6.80
C ASP A 153 -3.93 -7.57 -7.79
N MET A 154 -3.70 -6.67 -8.74
CA MET A 154 -2.65 -6.79 -9.74
C MET A 154 -1.26 -6.43 -9.20
N MET A 155 -1.17 -5.55 -8.20
CA MET A 155 0.10 -5.14 -7.60
C MET A 155 0.93 -6.34 -7.10
N TYR A 156 0.27 -7.41 -6.67
CA TYR A 156 0.97 -8.60 -6.15
C TYR A 156 1.58 -9.51 -7.24
N ILE A 157 1.14 -9.39 -8.48
CA ILE A 157 1.48 -10.35 -9.55
C ILE A 157 2.15 -9.71 -10.77
N ARG A 158 2.10 -8.38 -10.92
CA ARG A 158 2.61 -7.67 -12.10
C ARG A 158 4.04 -7.14 -11.90
N TRP A 159 4.94 -8.02 -11.45
CA TRP A 159 6.36 -7.69 -11.32
C TRP A 159 7.05 -7.39 -12.65
N ASP A 160 6.47 -7.79 -13.77
CA ASP A 160 6.85 -7.37 -15.10
C ASP A 160 6.74 -5.84 -15.31
N ILE A 161 5.85 -5.19 -14.55
CA ILE A 161 5.67 -3.72 -14.56
C ILE A 161 6.39 -3.05 -13.40
N LEU A 162 6.37 -3.67 -12.22
CA LEU A 162 6.81 -3.04 -10.98
C LEU A 162 8.29 -3.23 -10.69
N GLY A 163 8.88 -4.33 -11.18
CA GLY A 163 10.22 -4.75 -10.76
C GLY A 163 11.29 -3.72 -11.11
N GLU A 164 11.34 -3.29 -12.36
CA GLU A 164 12.32 -2.30 -12.80
C GLU A 164 12.14 -0.94 -12.11
N PRO A 165 10.94 -0.33 -12.02
CA PRO A 165 10.73 0.88 -11.24
C PRO A 165 11.17 0.78 -9.78
N CYS A 166 10.84 -0.31 -9.10
CA CYS A 166 11.24 -0.52 -7.71
C CYS A 166 12.75 -0.63 -7.54
N LEU A 167 13.42 -1.40 -8.40
CA LEU A 167 14.88 -1.52 -8.38
C LEU A 167 15.55 -0.19 -8.67
N HIS A 168 15.07 0.55 -9.67
CA HIS A 168 15.58 1.87 -10.00
C HIS A 168 15.47 2.83 -8.82
N PHE A 169 14.32 2.83 -8.12
CA PHE A 169 14.16 3.65 -6.92
C PHE A 169 15.15 3.24 -5.82
N PHE A 170 15.34 1.95 -5.60
CA PHE A 170 16.28 1.45 -4.58
C PHE A 170 17.75 1.75 -4.90
N GLU A 171 18.10 1.94 -6.16
CA GLU A 171 19.45 2.28 -6.60
C GLU A 171 19.69 3.79 -6.64
N HIS A 172 18.69 4.57 -7.06
CA HIS A 172 18.86 5.98 -7.40
C HIS A 172 18.07 6.96 -6.52
N GLY A 173 17.17 6.46 -5.67
CA GLY A 173 16.31 7.28 -4.82
C GLY A 173 15.15 7.99 -5.54
N ALA A 174 14.93 7.65 -6.81
CA ALA A 174 13.84 8.16 -7.64
C ALA A 174 13.37 7.06 -8.62
N PHE A 175 12.13 7.14 -9.07
CA PHE A 175 11.62 6.28 -10.13
C PHE A 175 12.09 6.73 -11.52
N PRO A 176 12.09 5.87 -12.57
CA PRO A 176 12.40 6.26 -13.93
C PRO A 176 11.63 7.52 -14.37
N ALA A 177 12.31 8.45 -15.04
CA ALA A 177 11.76 9.77 -15.36
C ALA A 177 10.60 9.75 -16.38
N ASP A 178 10.51 8.70 -17.18
CA ASP A 178 9.48 8.49 -18.20
C ASP A 178 8.16 7.95 -17.63
N LEU A 179 8.14 7.54 -16.36
CA LEU A 179 6.91 7.10 -15.70
C LEU A 179 5.98 8.28 -15.40
N PRO A 180 4.64 8.08 -15.47
CA PRO A 180 3.69 9.16 -15.23
C PRO A 180 3.70 9.62 -13.77
N ARG A 181 3.76 10.93 -13.55
CA ARG A 181 3.71 11.59 -12.23
C ARG A 181 2.33 12.12 -11.88
N GLU A 182 1.38 11.98 -12.80
CA GLU A 182 0.01 12.47 -12.65
C GLU A 182 -0.99 11.33 -12.83
N ARG A 183 -2.19 11.56 -12.35
CA ARG A 183 -3.31 10.63 -12.44
C ARG A 183 -3.60 10.25 -13.90
N LEU A 184 -3.82 8.95 -14.15
CA LEU A 184 -3.99 8.37 -15.48
C LEU A 184 -5.43 8.45 -16.01
N ASN A 185 -6.44 8.63 -15.14
CA ASN A 185 -7.85 8.66 -15.51
C ASN A 185 -8.66 9.50 -14.52
N ASP A 186 -9.80 10.02 -14.95
CA ASP A 186 -10.70 10.80 -14.10
C ASP A 186 -11.61 9.95 -13.22
N ASN A 187 -11.85 8.70 -13.59
CA ASN A 187 -12.69 7.78 -12.83
C ASN A 187 -12.00 6.43 -12.62
N PRO A 188 -11.47 6.15 -11.43
CA PRO A 188 -10.78 4.88 -11.14
C PRO A 188 -11.73 3.67 -11.14
N PHE A 189 -13.04 3.88 -10.99
CA PHE A 189 -14.03 2.81 -11.02
C PHE A 189 -14.40 2.37 -12.44
N ASP A 190 -14.04 3.15 -13.45
CA ASP A 190 -14.20 2.81 -14.86
C ASP A 190 -13.19 1.72 -15.27
N LYS A 191 -13.65 0.79 -16.11
CA LYS A 191 -12.82 -0.26 -16.69
C LYS A 191 -12.08 0.17 -17.96
N SER A 192 -12.26 1.41 -18.40
CA SER A 192 -11.70 1.90 -19.67
C SER A 192 -10.18 2.08 -19.66
N LEU A 193 -9.56 2.25 -18.49
CA LEU A 193 -8.11 2.33 -18.38
C LEU A 193 -7.48 0.99 -18.80
N PRO A 194 -6.72 0.94 -19.90
CA PRO A 194 -6.13 -0.30 -20.38
C PRO A 194 -5.09 -0.81 -19.39
N ILE A 195 -5.06 -2.12 -19.21
CA ILE A 195 -4.00 -2.80 -18.47
C ILE A 195 -2.92 -3.16 -19.47
N PRO A 196 -1.65 -2.85 -19.23
CA PRO A 196 -0.56 -3.28 -20.10
C PRO A 196 -0.56 -4.81 -20.26
N GLU A 197 -0.35 -5.28 -21.49
CA GLU A 197 -0.21 -6.71 -21.75
C GLU A 197 1.01 -7.26 -21.00
N VAL A 198 0.93 -8.54 -20.61
CA VAL A 198 2.06 -9.23 -19.97
C VAL A 198 3.18 -9.38 -21.01
N VAL A 199 4.30 -8.75 -20.78
CA VAL A 199 5.52 -9.00 -21.57
C VAL A 199 6.03 -10.38 -21.17
N ARG A 200 5.95 -11.35 -22.10
CA ARG A 200 6.43 -12.73 -21.91
C ARG A 200 7.90 -12.86 -22.27
#